data_a6dbb8a6e7d8ab322821ab3a1df00805
#
_entry.id   a6dbb8a6e7d8ab322821ab3a1df00805
#
_cell.length_a   1.000
_cell.length_b   1.000
_cell.length_c   1.000
_cell.angle_alpha   90.00
_cell.angle_beta   90.00
_cell.angle_gamma   90.00
#
_symmetry.space_group_name_H-M   'P 1'
#
loop_
_entity.id
_entity.type
_entity.pdbx_description
1 polymer ?
#
loop_
_entity_poly.entity_id
_entity_poly.type
_entity_poly.pdbx_seq_one_letter_code
_entity_poly.pdbx_strand_id
1 'polypeptide(L)'
;MTQQKHLRFSSPLTINSYPFRLGIRMHLALFDFDGTITHEDMFSLFLKHSASPQRKWLGRIAIMPFYTLYKLKLLPAHVMRPIASWVAFRGRDAHQLKQLGERFAAEVIPHYLRVEAMEKLAWHQAKGDRIILVSASLDLYLAPWCQTQGIELLCSEMKIHHATLTGTYLNGDCSKTRKVARVKAHCDIDQFPRIYAYGDTDEDRPMLALADEAYFQWERVAPEG
;
A
#
# COMPACT_ATOMS: atom_id res chain seq x y z
N MET A 1 21.96 39.23 7.73
CA MET A 1 21.52 38.24 8.73
C MET A 1 20.08 37.83 8.38
N THR A 2 19.94 36.78 7.58
CA THR A 2 18.66 36.32 7.09
C THR A 2 18.43 34.92 7.66
N GLN A 3 17.47 34.80 8.59
CA GLN A 3 17.12 33.54 9.22
C GLN A 3 16.43 32.62 8.20
N GLN A 4 17.07 31.50 7.89
CA GLN A 4 16.45 30.37 7.21
C GLN A 4 15.47 29.68 8.18
N LYS A 5 14.16 29.84 7.93
CA LYS A 5 13.12 29.02 8.55
C LYS A 5 13.16 27.63 7.91
N HIS A 6 13.74 26.67 8.62
CA HIS A 6 13.54 25.26 8.32
C HIS A 6 12.09 24.88 8.55
N LEU A 7 11.33 24.71 7.48
CA LEU A 7 10.04 24.02 7.54
C LEU A 7 10.30 22.53 7.79
N ARG A 8 10.23 22.15 9.05
CA ARG A 8 10.14 20.75 9.45
C ARG A 8 8.74 20.25 9.12
N PHE A 9 8.59 19.55 7.98
CA PHE A 9 7.49 18.64 7.75
C PHE A 9 7.84 17.30 8.40
N SER A 10 7.61 17.21 9.68
CA SER A 10 7.66 15.96 10.42
C SER A 10 6.51 15.97 11.43
N SER A 11 5.43 15.37 11.03
CA SER A 11 4.54 14.74 12.01
C SER A 11 4.25 13.36 11.46
N PRO A 12 4.69 12.28 12.12
CA PRO A 12 4.06 10.99 11.92
C PRO A 12 2.59 11.20 12.24
N LEU A 13 1.72 10.68 11.37
CA LEU A 13 0.28 10.68 11.57
C LEU A 13 0.02 10.21 13.00
N THR A 14 -0.50 11.10 13.81
CA THR A 14 -0.80 10.88 15.21
C THR A 14 -1.62 9.62 15.31
N ILE A 15 -1.05 8.63 15.97
CA ILE A 15 -1.74 7.40 16.35
C ILE A 15 -3.02 7.84 17.04
N ASN A 16 -4.16 7.59 16.37
CA ASN A 16 -5.46 7.74 16.99
C ASN A 16 -5.44 6.77 18.16
N SER A 17 -5.36 7.29 19.38
CA SER A 17 -5.36 6.50 20.61
C SER A 17 -6.72 5.80 20.68
N TYR A 18 -6.76 4.55 20.21
CA TYR A 18 -7.90 3.68 20.44
C TYR A 18 -8.13 3.63 21.96
N PRO A 19 -9.33 3.94 22.44
CA PRO A 19 -9.61 3.85 23.88
C PRO A 19 -9.39 2.40 24.30
N PHE A 20 -8.45 2.19 25.22
CA PHE A 20 -8.21 0.90 25.85
C PHE A 20 -9.49 0.48 26.57
N ARG A 21 -10.36 -0.27 25.88
CA ARG A 21 -11.52 -0.89 26.52
C ARG A 21 -11.02 -2.08 27.33
N LEU A 22 -11.03 -1.92 28.65
CA LEU A 22 -10.76 -3.03 29.58
C LEU A 22 -11.61 -4.26 29.19
N GLY A 23 -10.95 -5.34 28.80
CA GLY A 23 -11.56 -6.67 28.66
C GLY A 23 -11.75 -7.22 27.26
N ILE A 24 -11.63 -6.43 26.18
CA ILE A 24 -11.68 -6.95 24.80
C ILE A 24 -10.24 -7.02 24.29
N ARG A 25 -9.72 -8.24 24.11
CA ARG A 25 -8.42 -8.44 23.48
C ARG A 25 -8.55 -8.12 21.98
N MET A 26 -8.04 -6.97 21.58
CA MET A 26 -7.98 -6.51 20.20
C MET A 26 -7.10 -7.47 19.37
N HIS A 27 -7.62 -7.98 18.27
CA HIS A 27 -6.84 -8.77 17.31
C HIS A 27 -6.15 -7.86 16.29
N LEU A 28 -5.21 -8.43 15.51
CA LEU A 28 -4.56 -7.76 14.39
C LEU A 28 -5.07 -8.33 13.08
N ALA A 29 -5.46 -7.47 12.13
CA ALA A 29 -5.84 -7.85 10.79
C ALA A 29 -4.92 -7.17 9.77
N LEU A 30 -4.20 -7.95 8.99
CA LEU A 30 -3.29 -7.51 7.94
C LEU A 30 -3.92 -7.76 6.57
N PHE A 31 -4.07 -6.72 5.77
CA PHE A 31 -4.63 -6.84 4.43
C PHE A 31 -3.62 -6.41 3.38
N ASP A 32 -3.46 -7.19 2.32
CA ASP A 32 -2.95 -6.66 1.06
C ASP A 32 -4.06 -5.88 0.32
N PHE A 33 -3.70 -5.13 -0.73
CA PHE A 33 -4.62 -4.27 -1.45
C PHE A 33 -4.98 -4.80 -2.84
N ASP A 34 -4.00 -4.85 -3.73
CA ASP A 34 -4.20 -5.17 -5.15
C ASP A 34 -4.47 -6.66 -5.34
N GLY A 35 -5.64 -7.03 -5.89
CA GLY A 35 -6.08 -8.42 -5.97
C GLY A 35 -6.76 -8.94 -4.71
N THR A 36 -6.51 -8.34 -3.55
CA THR A 36 -7.09 -8.69 -2.24
C THR A 36 -8.29 -7.80 -1.90
N ILE A 37 -8.10 -6.53 -1.59
CA ILE A 37 -9.23 -5.59 -1.36
C ILE A 37 -9.87 -5.18 -2.69
N THR A 38 -9.07 -5.01 -3.73
CA THR A 38 -9.55 -4.75 -5.08
C THR A 38 -9.42 -6.00 -5.95
N HIS A 39 -10.22 -6.10 -7.01
CA HIS A 39 -10.12 -7.18 -7.99
C HIS A 39 -9.16 -6.87 -9.15
N GLU A 40 -8.58 -5.65 -9.17
CA GLU A 40 -7.63 -5.18 -10.18
C GLU A 40 -6.37 -4.61 -9.53
N ASP A 41 -5.29 -4.52 -10.32
CA ASP A 41 -4.03 -3.87 -9.93
C ASP A 41 -4.17 -2.33 -10.02
N MET A 42 -4.40 -1.71 -8.88
CA MET A 42 -4.57 -0.26 -8.75
C MET A 42 -3.28 0.50 -9.06
N PHE A 43 -2.10 -0.10 -8.85
CA PHE A 43 -0.84 0.51 -9.22
C PHE A 43 -0.78 0.80 -10.72
N SER A 44 -1.07 -0.19 -11.56
CA SER A 44 -1.10 -0.04 -13.02
C SER A 44 -2.22 0.91 -13.48
N LEU A 45 -3.38 0.88 -12.82
CA LEU A 45 -4.47 1.82 -13.11
C LEU A 45 -4.09 3.25 -12.77
N PHE A 46 -3.46 3.48 -11.61
CA PHE A 46 -3.00 4.81 -11.21
C PHE A 46 -1.93 5.36 -12.15
N LEU A 47 -0.98 4.53 -12.61
CA LEU A 47 0.00 4.92 -13.61
C LEU A 47 -0.69 5.45 -14.89
N LYS A 48 -1.71 4.73 -15.37
CA LYS A 48 -2.49 5.12 -16.57
C LYS A 48 -3.32 6.38 -16.32
N HIS A 49 -3.94 6.49 -15.15
CA HIS A 49 -4.79 7.61 -14.76
C HIS A 49 -3.98 8.90 -14.61
N SER A 50 -2.83 8.82 -13.95
CA SER A 50 -2.00 9.99 -13.61
C SER A 50 -1.12 10.50 -14.77
N ALA A 51 -0.93 9.73 -15.83
CA ALA A 51 -0.03 10.07 -16.91
C ALA A 51 -0.66 11.06 -17.92
N SER A 52 0.05 12.16 -18.22
CA SER A 52 -0.31 13.04 -19.34
C SER A 52 -0.16 12.31 -20.69
N PRO A 53 -0.86 12.74 -21.78
CA PRO A 53 -0.77 12.11 -23.08
C PRO A 53 0.68 11.97 -23.61
N GLN A 54 1.49 13.01 -23.44
CA GLN A 54 2.91 13.01 -23.85
C GLN A 54 3.72 11.99 -23.04
N ARG A 55 3.51 11.93 -21.70
CA ARG A 55 4.19 10.96 -20.84
C ARG A 55 3.70 9.52 -21.08
N LYS A 56 2.44 9.33 -21.49
CA LYS A 56 1.93 8.01 -21.88
C LYS A 56 2.71 7.45 -23.06
N TRP A 57 2.99 8.27 -24.07
CA TRP A 57 3.72 7.83 -25.26
C TRP A 57 5.20 7.57 -24.97
N LEU A 58 5.91 8.54 -24.36
CA LEU A 58 7.33 8.41 -23.99
C LEU A 58 7.54 7.30 -22.95
N GLY A 59 6.65 7.21 -21.96
CA GLY A 59 6.70 6.19 -20.93
C GLY A 59 6.50 4.78 -21.49
N ARG A 60 5.61 4.60 -22.49
CA ARG A 60 5.46 3.31 -23.16
C ARG A 60 6.76 2.86 -23.85
N ILE A 61 7.43 3.75 -24.56
CA ILE A 61 8.72 3.42 -25.21
C ILE A 61 9.77 3.08 -24.18
N ALA A 62 9.90 3.87 -23.10
CA ALA A 62 10.92 3.66 -22.07
C ALA A 62 10.66 2.38 -21.23
N ILE A 63 9.40 2.03 -20.98
CA ILE A 63 9.01 0.87 -20.17
C ILE A 63 8.94 -0.42 -21.01
N MET A 64 8.71 -0.34 -22.31
CA MET A 64 8.47 -1.49 -23.18
C MET A 64 9.47 -2.66 -22.98
N PRO A 65 10.79 -2.45 -22.99
CA PRO A 65 11.75 -3.55 -22.81
C PRO A 65 11.58 -4.22 -21.43
N PHE A 66 11.42 -3.44 -20.38
CA PHE A 66 11.22 -3.95 -19.01
C PHE A 66 9.87 -4.65 -18.85
N TYR A 67 8.82 -4.11 -19.47
CA TYR A 67 7.49 -4.71 -19.47
C TYR A 67 7.47 -6.06 -20.21
N THR A 68 8.19 -6.16 -21.32
CA THR A 68 8.36 -7.43 -22.05
C THR A 68 9.04 -8.49 -21.16
N LEU A 69 10.15 -8.13 -20.50
CA LEU A 69 10.83 -9.01 -19.56
C LEU A 69 9.92 -9.41 -18.38
N TYR A 70 9.12 -8.48 -17.89
CA TYR A 70 8.13 -8.75 -16.83
C TYR A 70 7.06 -9.75 -17.30
N LYS A 71 6.51 -9.57 -18.50
CA LYS A 71 5.52 -10.50 -19.09
C LYS A 71 6.10 -11.89 -19.34
N LEU A 72 7.38 -11.98 -19.69
CA LEU A 72 8.11 -13.24 -19.83
C LEU A 72 8.52 -13.84 -18.48
N LYS A 73 8.11 -13.27 -17.34
CA LYS A 73 8.48 -13.66 -15.96
C LYS A 73 10.00 -13.62 -15.69
N LEU A 74 10.77 -12.94 -16.52
CA LEU A 74 12.21 -12.73 -16.33
C LEU A 74 12.52 -11.54 -15.41
N LEU A 75 11.57 -10.63 -15.22
CA LEU A 75 11.67 -9.48 -14.33
C LEU A 75 10.56 -9.55 -13.28
N PRO A 76 10.88 -9.67 -11.98
CA PRO A 76 9.85 -9.75 -10.94
C PRO A 76 9.18 -8.38 -10.67
N ALA A 77 7.95 -8.41 -10.16
CA ALA A 77 7.13 -7.21 -9.91
C ALA A 77 7.82 -6.18 -8.99
N HIS A 78 8.50 -6.64 -7.93
CA HIS A 78 9.22 -5.75 -7.00
C HIS A 78 10.39 -4.98 -7.63
N VAL A 79 10.86 -5.38 -8.84
CA VAL A 79 11.83 -4.62 -9.63
C VAL A 79 11.11 -3.75 -10.65
N MET A 80 10.01 -4.26 -11.25
CA MET A 80 9.25 -3.53 -12.26
C MET A 80 8.56 -2.29 -11.69
N ARG A 81 7.96 -2.37 -10.48
CA ARG A 81 7.26 -1.26 -9.84
C ARG A 81 8.14 -0.01 -9.62
N PRO A 82 9.36 -0.11 -9.04
CA PRO A 82 10.28 1.03 -8.93
C PRO A 82 10.65 1.65 -10.28
N ILE A 83 10.91 0.84 -11.32
CA ILE A 83 11.21 1.34 -12.68
C ILE A 83 10.01 2.11 -13.24
N ALA A 84 8.82 1.54 -13.14
CA ALA A 84 7.60 2.17 -13.61
C ALA A 84 7.30 3.48 -12.86
N SER A 85 7.51 3.51 -11.54
CA SER A 85 7.37 4.71 -10.72
C SER A 85 8.38 5.79 -11.10
N TRP A 86 9.63 5.42 -11.35
CA TRP A 86 10.65 6.36 -11.77
C TRP A 86 10.30 7.02 -13.12
N VAL A 87 9.89 6.23 -14.10
CA VAL A 87 9.49 6.74 -15.41
C VAL A 87 8.24 7.63 -15.33
N ALA A 88 7.26 7.22 -14.53
CA ALA A 88 5.98 7.93 -14.44
C ALA A 88 6.04 9.21 -13.61
N PHE A 89 6.81 9.22 -12.52
CA PHE A 89 6.67 10.25 -11.48
C PHE A 89 7.88 11.16 -11.30
N ARG A 90 9.08 10.79 -11.77
CA ARG A 90 10.27 11.63 -11.60
C ARG A 90 10.05 13.05 -12.11
N GLY A 91 10.41 14.03 -11.28
CA GLY A 91 10.34 15.46 -11.58
C GLY A 91 8.92 16.03 -11.63
N ARG A 92 7.89 15.26 -11.22
CA ARG A 92 6.53 15.77 -11.13
C ARG A 92 6.31 16.48 -9.80
N ASP A 93 5.46 17.48 -9.83
CA ASP A 93 5.03 18.20 -8.64
C ASP A 93 4.29 17.24 -7.67
N ALA A 94 4.76 17.19 -6.42
CA ALA A 94 4.24 16.26 -5.42
C ALA A 94 2.81 16.62 -4.98
N HIS A 95 2.48 17.91 -4.92
CA HIS A 95 1.14 18.36 -4.53
C HIS A 95 0.10 17.98 -5.58
N GLN A 96 0.41 18.21 -6.87
CA GLN A 96 -0.47 17.79 -7.96
C GLN A 96 -0.70 16.28 -7.96
N LEU A 97 0.36 15.48 -7.72
CA LEU A 97 0.22 14.03 -7.68
C LEU A 97 -0.60 13.54 -6.47
N LYS A 98 -0.46 14.20 -5.32
CA LYS A 98 -1.31 13.95 -4.16
C LYS A 98 -2.79 14.21 -4.46
N GLN A 99 -3.11 15.37 -5.05
CA GLN A 99 -4.49 15.69 -5.46
C GLN A 99 -5.05 14.69 -6.47
N LEU A 100 -4.21 14.20 -7.40
CA LEU A 100 -4.61 13.13 -8.32
C LEU A 100 -4.86 11.81 -7.58
N GLY A 101 -4.04 11.49 -6.59
CA GLY A 101 -4.21 10.31 -5.74
C GLY A 101 -5.49 10.37 -4.91
N GLU A 102 -5.80 11.52 -4.31
CA GLU A 102 -7.04 11.77 -3.56
C GLU A 102 -8.28 11.55 -4.44
N ARG A 103 -8.27 12.11 -5.66
CA ARG A 103 -9.36 11.90 -6.64
C ARG A 103 -9.45 10.44 -7.06
N PHE A 104 -8.32 9.79 -7.34
CA PHE A 104 -8.29 8.38 -7.69
C PHE A 104 -8.84 7.50 -6.57
N ALA A 105 -8.51 7.81 -5.32
CA ALA A 105 -9.03 7.11 -4.15
C ALA A 105 -10.55 7.27 -3.99
N ALA A 106 -11.08 8.46 -4.27
CA ALA A 106 -12.50 8.76 -4.12
C ALA A 106 -13.36 8.31 -5.31
N GLU A 107 -12.84 8.41 -6.53
CA GLU A 107 -13.63 8.25 -7.76
C GLU A 107 -13.37 6.93 -8.48
N VAL A 108 -12.17 6.35 -8.34
CA VAL A 108 -11.78 5.15 -9.11
C VAL A 108 -11.79 3.90 -8.25
N ILE A 109 -11.09 3.90 -7.11
CA ILE A 109 -10.98 2.72 -6.24
C ILE A 109 -12.35 2.09 -5.90
N PRO A 110 -13.42 2.84 -5.59
CA PRO A 110 -14.72 2.26 -5.24
C PRO A 110 -15.31 1.32 -6.28
N HIS A 111 -14.98 1.50 -7.55
CA HIS A 111 -15.48 0.64 -8.63
C HIS A 111 -14.78 -0.72 -8.71
N TYR A 112 -13.70 -0.89 -7.97
CA TYR A 112 -12.85 -2.09 -8.00
C TYR A 112 -12.81 -2.84 -6.67
N LEU A 113 -13.54 -2.38 -5.66
CA LEU A 113 -13.59 -3.03 -4.35
C LEU A 113 -14.32 -4.38 -4.42
N ARG A 114 -13.74 -5.38 -3.79
CA ARG A 114 -14.40 -6.69 -3.61
C ARG A 114 -15.41 -6.62 -2.48
N VAL A 115 -16.58 -7.17 -2.69
CA VAL A 115 -17.65 -7.21 -1.67
C VAL A 115 -17.18 -7.98 -0.44
N GLU A 116 -16.60 -9.17 -0.65
CA GLU A 116 -16.09 -10.02 0.42
C GLU A 116 -14.99 -9.35 1.25
N ALA A 117 -14.15 -8.51 0.61
CA ALA A 117 -13.12 -7.75 1.29
C ALA A 117 -13.70 -6.67 2.20
N MET A 118 -14.67 -5.92 1.68
CA MET A 118 -15.32 -4.85 2.43
C MET A 118 -16.17 -5.38 3.60
N GLU A 119 -16.84 -6.53 3.41
CA GLU A 119 -17.55 -7.21 4.48
C GLU A 119 -16.60 -7.68 5.58
N LYS A 120 -15.45 -8.24 5.21
CA LYS A 120 -14.47 -8.71 6.17
C LYS A 120 -13.80 -7.54 6.91
N LEU A 121 -13.51 -6.44 6.21
CA LEU A 121 -12.98 -5.21 6.81
C LEU A 121 -13.99 -4.64 7.83
N ALA A 122 -15.26 -4.54 7.45
CA ALA A 122 -16.32 -4.08 8.35
C ALA A 122 -16.50 -5.00 9.58
N TRP A 123 -16.34 -6.32 9.39
CA TRP A 123 -16.38 -7.28 10.49
C TRP A 123 -15.25 -7.06 11.50
N HIS A 124 -14.02 -6.79 11.06
CA HIS A 124 -12.91 -6.45 11.94
C HIS A 124 -13.13 -5.10 12.64
N GLN A 125 -13.63 -4.10 11.90
CA GLN A 125 -13.96 -2.79 12.47
C GLN A 125 -15.03 -2.91 13.57
N ALA A 126 -16.08 -3.71 13.36
CA ALA A 126 -17.14 -3.94 14.33
C ALA A 126 -16.64 -4.64 15.60
N LYS A 127 -15.60 -5.45 15.50
CA LYS A 127 -14.92 -6.10 16.64
C LYS A 127 -13.94 -5.17 17.36
N GLY A 128 -13.57 -4.05 16.76
CA GLY A 128 -12.56 -3.16 17.28
C GLY A 128 -11.14 -3.72 17.11
N ASP A 129 -10.94 -4.58 16.13
CA ASP A 129 -9.61 -5.11 15.78
C ASP A 129 -8.73 -4.00 15.17
N ARG A 130 -7.43 -4.10 15.39
CA ARG A 130 -6.45 -3.24 14.72
C ARG A 130 -6.28 -3.70 13.27
N ILE A 131 -6.49 -2.80 12.33
CA ILE A 131 -6.44 -3.12 10.90
C ILE A 131 -5.30 -2.35 10.25
N ILE A 132 -4.41 -3.07 9.58
CA ILE A 132 -3.28 -2.48 8.86
C ILE A 132 -3.33 -2.95 7.41
N LEU A 133 -3.41 -2.01 6.48
CA LEU A 133 -3.19 -2.27 5.07
C LEU A 133 -1.69 -2.34 4.80
N VAL A 134 -1.21 -3.43 4.20
CA VAL A 134 0.22 -3.67 3.93
C VAL A 134 0.40 -3.96 2.44
N SER A 135 0.75 -2.95 1.65
CA SER A 135 0.73 -3.04 0.20
C SER A 135 2.02 -2.56 -0.48
N ALA A 136 2.37 -3.16 -1.60
CA ALA A 136 3.43 -2.68 -2.48
C ALA A 136 3.01 -1.46 -3.32
N SER A 137 1.74 -1.08 -3.27
CA SER A 137 1.17 0.08 -3.95
C SER A 137 1.54 1.41 -3.27
N LEU A 138 1.13 2.54 -3.86
CA LEU A 138 1.68 3.85 -3.54
C LEU A 138 0.85 4.59 -2.48
N ASP A 139 1.55 5.27 -1.57
CA ASP A 139 0.99 6.20 -0.59
C ASP A 139 0.11 7.27 -1.19
N LEU A 140 0.40 7.70 -2.43
CA LEU A 140 -0.30 8.78 -3.13
C LEU A 140 -1.84 8.61 -3.15
N TYR A 141 -2.33 7.38 -3.27
CA TYR A 141 -3.76 7.06 -3.31
C TYR A 141 -4.21 6.14 -2.16
N LEU A 142 -3.29 5.33 -1.60
CA LEU A 142 -3.65 4.48 -0.46
C LEU A 142 -3.83 5.27 0.82
N ALA A 143 -3.02 6.33 1.05
CA ALA A 143 -3.15 7.13 2.26
C ALA A 143 -4.53 7.80 2.38
N PRO A 144 -5.06 8.53 1.37
CA PRO A 144 -6.41 9.09 1.44
C PRO A 144 -7.50 8.01 1.52
N TRP A 145 -7.32 6.85 0.85
CA TRP A 145 -8.28 5.75 0.95
C TRP A 145 -8.31 5.16 2.37
N CYS A 146 -7.15 4.82 2.95
CA CYS A 146 -7.07 4.29 4.31
C CYS A 146 -7.61 5.28 5.34
N GLN A 147 -7.39 6.59 5.14
CA GLN A 147 -7.95 7.63 6.00
C GLN A 147 -9.48 7.59 6.00
N THR A 148 -10.13 7.40 4.85
CA THR A 148 -11.59 7.27 4.78
C THR A 148 -12.11 5.99 5.43
N GLN A 149 -11.33 4.92 5.42
CA GLN A 149 -11.68 3.65 6.06
C GLN A 149 -11.34 3.62 7.56
N GLY A 150 -10.57 4.58 8.08
CA GLY A 150 -10.12 4.60 9.47
C GLY A 150 -9.14 3.48 9.80
N ILE A 151 -8.30 3.06 8.87
CA ILE A 151 -7.31 1.99 9.02
C ILE A 151 -5.88 2.48 8.82
N GLU A 152 -4.91 1.74 9.37
CA GLU A 152 -3.50 2.06 9.25
C GLU A 152 -2.93 1.61 7.90
N LEU A 153 -1.83 2.26 7.47
CA LEU A 153 -1.20 2.00 6.18
C LEU A 153 0.31 1.76 6.31
N LEU A 154 0.77 0.68 5.70
CA LEU A 154 2.18 0.39 5.42
C LEU A 154 2.32 0.11 3.92
N CYS A 155 2.96 0.99 3.17
CA CYS A 155 3.03 0.86 1.71
C CYS A 155 4.34 1.37 1.12
N SER A 156 4.46 1.35 -0.21
CA SER A 156 5.58 1.95 -0.92
C SER A 156 5.41 3.46 -0.97
N GLU A 157 6.16 4.18 -0.13
CA GLU A 157 6.09 5.63 -0.02
C GLU A 157 6.97 6.32 -1.05
N MET A 158 6.42 7.28 -1.78
CA MET A 158 7.16 8.07 -2.78
C MET A 158 8.08 9.09 -2.10
N LYS A 159 9.36 9.10 -2.49
CA LYS A 159 10.33 10.07 -1.99
C LYS A 159 10.14 11.42 -2.66
N ILE A 160 10.01 12.47 -1.85
CA ILE A 160 9.87 13.87 -2.28
C ILE A 160 11.18 14.63 -2.00
N HIS A 161 11.60 15.48 -2.93
CA HIS A 161 12.71 16.40 -2.78
C HIS A 161 12.33 17.75 -3.41
N HIS A 162 12.43 18.85 -2.65
CA HIS A 162 12.05 20.20 -3.10
C HIS A 162 10.69 20.26 -3.82
N ALA A 163 9.62 19.74 -3.18
CA ALA A 163 8.25 19.68 -3.70
C ALA A 163 8.04 18.82 -4.97
N THR A 164 9.07 18.13 -5.45
CA THR A 164 8.98 17.22 -6.60
C THR A 164 9.22 15.77 -6.19
N LEU A 165 8.59 14.84 -6.89
CA LEU A 165 8.83 13.42 -6.73
C LEU A 165 10.17 13.02 -7.36
N THR A 166 10.97 12.27 -6.62
CA THR A 166 12.24 11.74 -7.14
C THR A 166 12.03 10.58 -8.11
N GLY A 167 10.85 9.96 -8.08
CA GLY A 167 10.52 8.72 -8.78
C GLY A 167 10.99 7.46 -8.06
N THR A 168 11.62 7.60 -6.88
CA THR A 168 12.08 6.47 -6.05
C THR A 168 11.27 6.38 -4.77
N TYR A 169 11.34 5.24 -4.09
CA TYR A 169 10.67 5.03 -2.81
C TYR A 169 11.57 5.45 -1.64
N LEU A 170 10.95 5.98 -0.58
CA LEU A 170 11.64 6.41 0.63
C LEU A 170 12.36 5.24 1.33
N ASN A 171 11.62 4.12 1.52
CA ASN A 171 12.09 2.92 2.23
C ASN A 171 12.07 1.66 1.35
N GLY A 172 12.08 1.83 0.02
CA GLY A 172 11.98 0.74 -0.95
C GLY A 172 10.57 0.17 -1.10
N ASP A 173 10.42 -0.81 -1.98
CA ASP A 173 9.16 -1.48 -2.31
C ASP A 173 8.63 -2.30 -1.12
N CYS A 174 7.34 -2.16 -0.78
CA CYS A 174 6.71 -2.86 0.34
C CYS A 174 6.11 -4.21 -0.11
N SER A 175 6.97 -5.14 -0.50
CA SER A 175 6.57 -6.48 -0.95
C SER A 175 7.34 -7.60 -0.26
N LYS A 176 6.84 -8.81 -0.34
CA LYS A 176 7.49 -10.04 0.19
C LYS A 176 7.88 -9.87 1.67
N THR A 177 9.11 -10.24 2.02
CA THR A 177 9.65 -10.15 3.39
C THR A 177 9.68 -8.72 3.93
N ARG A 178 9.68 -7.70 3.06
CA ARG A 178 9.61 -6.30 3.50
C ARG A 178 8.24 -5.93 4.07
N LYS A 179 7.14 -6.57 3.65
CA LYS A 179 5.83 -6.45 4.33
C LYS A 179 5.98 -6.84 5.80
N VAL A 180 6.54 -8.01 6.07
CA VAL A 180 6.80 -8.51 7.42
C VAL A 180 7.68 -7.58 8.23
N ALA A 181 8.80 -7.15 7.66
CA ALA A 181 9.74 -6.25 8.33
C ALA A 181 9.06 -4.93 8.75
N ARG A 182 8.21 -4.36 7.86
CA ARG A 182 7.46 -3.13 8.18
C ARG A 182 6.40 -3.35 9.25
N VAL A 183 5.66 -4.46 9.21
CA VAL A 183 4.69 -4.80 10.26
C VAL A 183 5.38 -4.91 11.61
N LYS A 184 6.47 -5.69 11.71
CA LYS A 184 7.23 -5.87 12.95
C LYS A 184 7.91 -4.60 13.46
N ALA A 185 8.28 -3.69 12.57
CA ALA A 185 8.81 -2.38 12.95
C ALA A 185 7.72 -1.40 13.41
N HIS A 186 6.47 -1.61 12.95
CA HIS A 186 5.34 -0.74 13.24
C HIS A 186 4.60 -1.11 14.52
N CYS A 187 4.51 -2.40 14.83
CA CYS A 187 3.89 -2.89 16.05
C CYS A 187 4.52 -4.19 16.55
N ASP A 188 4.45 -4.40 17.84
CA ASP A 188 4.75 -5.67 18.47
C ASP A 188 3.59 -6.63 18.20
N ILE A 189 3.81 -7.60 17.30
CA ILE A 189 2.78 -8.54 16.86
C ILE A 189 2.43 -9.56 17.95
N ASP A 190 3.34 -9.86 18.89
CA ASP A 190 3.17 -10.86 19.92
C ASP A 190 2.16 -10.41 21.00
N GLN A 191 1.85 -9.11 21.07
CA GLN A 191 0.82 -8.59 21.97
C GLN A 191 -0.61 -8.93 21.56
N PHE A 192 -0.83 -9.34 20.30
CA PHE A 192 -2.15 -9.63 19.78
C PHE A 192 -2.51 -11.10 20.04
N PRO A 193 -3.68 -11.40 20.62
CA PRO A 193 -4.08 -12.79 20.92
C PRO A 193 -4.39 -13.59 19.67
N ARG A 194 -4.63 -12.91 18.53
CA ARG A 194 -4.83 -13.53 17.23
C ARG A 194 -4.48 -12.56 16.12
N ILE A 195 -3.86 -13.08 15.06
CA ILE A 195 -3.50 -12.39 13.84
C ILE A 195 -4.26 -12.98 12.68
N TYR A 196 -4.91 -12.13 11.89
CA TYR A 196 -5.53 -12.46 10.61
C TYR A 196 -4.70 -11.85 9.48
N ALA A 197 -4.53 -12.55 8.38
CA ALA A 197 -3.87 -11.99 7.20
C ALA A 197 -4.58 -12.41 5.92
N TYR A 198 -4.67 -11.47 4.97
CA TYR A 198 -5.36 -11.59 3.69
C TYR A 198 -4.42 -11.16 2.57
N GLY A 199 -4.25 -12.02 1.56
CA GLY A 199 -3.39 -11.79 0.40
C GLY A 199 -3.79 -12.65 -0.78
N ASP A 200 -3.26 -12.36 -1.96
CA ASP A 200 -3.64 -13.06 -3.19
C ASP A 200 -2.46 -13.56 -4.03
N THR A 201 -1.25 -13.09 -3.74
CA THR A 201 -0.05 -13.45 -4.51
C THR A 201 1.04 -14.08 -3.63
N ASP A 202 2.03 -14.70 -4.29
CA ASP A 202 3.21 -15.25 -3.59
C ASP A 202 4.03 -14.15 -2.87
N GLU A 203 3.85 -12.88 -3.22
CA GLU A 203 4.48 -11.76 -2.49
C GLU A 203 3.89 -11.58 -1.08
N ASP A 204 2.70 -12.13 -0.81
CA ASP A 204 1.99 -12.04 0.48
C ASP A 204 2.27 -13.22 1.39
N ARG A 205 2.78 -14.35 0.85
CA ARG A 205 3.06 -15.55 1.66
C ARG A 205 3.84 -15.28 2.96
N PRO A 206 4.91 -14.44 2.96
CA PRO A 206 5.60 -14.12 4.20
C PRO A 206 4.71 -13.38 5.23
N MET A 207 3.76 -12.55 4.77
CA MET A 207 2.80 -11.87 5.64
C MET A 207 1.73 -12.84 6.14
N LEU A 208 1.23 -13.71 5.27
CA LEU A 208 0.27 -14.75 5.63
C LEU A 208 0.84 -15.72 6.67
N ALA A 209 2.14 -16.02 6.61
CA ALA A 209 2.82 -16.86 7.59
C ALA A 209 2.94 -16.24 9.00
N LEU A 210 2.62 -14.95 9.19
CA LEU A 210 2.51 -14.34 10.53
C LEU A 210 1.19 -14.64 11.21
N ALA A 211 0.18 -15.11 10.47
CA ALA A 211 -1.19 -15.15 10.94
C ALA A 211 -1.57 -16.51 11.55
N ASP A 212 -2.40 -16.47 12.59
CA ASP A 212 -3.11 -17.65 13.10
C ASP A 212 -4.23 -18.08 12.15
N GLU A 213 -4.80 -17.12 11.41
CA GLU A 213 -5.79 -17.34 10.36
C GLU A 213 -5.39 -16.61 9.09
N ALA A 214 -4.91 -17.37 8.09
CA ALA A 214 -4.47 -16.86 6.81
C ALA A 214 -5.51 -17.15 5.72
N TYR A 215 -5.70 -16.15 4.83
CA TYR A 215 -6.58 -16.25 3.67
C TYR A 215 -5.80 -15.89 2.42
N PHE A 216 -5.68 -16.86 1.51
CA PHE A 216 -5.07 -16.68 0.20
C PHE A 216 -6.16 -16.71 -0.86
N GLN A 217 -6.31 -15.63 -1.63
CA GLN A 217 -7.40 -15.47 -2.60
C GLN A 217 -8.79 -15.71 -2.01
N TRP A 218 -8.98 -15.23 -0.76
CA TRP A 218 -10.20 -15.37 0.05
C TRP A 218 -10.53 -16.80 0.51
N GLU A 219 -9.71 -17.77 0.19
CA GLU A 219 -9.80 -19.12 0.74
C GLU A 219 -8.90 -19.25 1.97
N ARG A 220 -9.42 -19.85 3.04
CA ARG A 220 -8.64 -20.09 4.25
C ARG A 220 -7.57 -21.14 3.96
N VAL A 221 -6.33 -20.81 4.26
CA VAL A 221 -5.17 -21.70 4.11
C VAL A 221 -4.62 -22.09 5.47
N ALA A 222 -4.02 -23.27 5.56
CA ALA A 222 -3.29 -23.67 6.75
C ALA A 222 -2.06 -22.76 6.90
N PRO A 223 -1.69 -22.35 8.13
CA PRO A 223 -0.43 -21.67 8.37
C PRO A 223 0.72 -22.54 7.84
N GLU A 224 1.53 -21.98 6.95
CA GLU A 224 2.77 -22.66 6.53
C GLU A 224 3.72 -22.60 7.73
N GLY A 225 3.95 -23.74 8.41
CA GLY A 225 4.82 -23.90 9.54
C GLY A 225 6.31 -23.77 9.17
#